data_975244c7f42e52d79a31853719c1c18c
#
_entry.id   975244c7f42e52d79a31853719c1c18c
#
_cell.length_a   1.000
_cell.length_b   1.000
_cell.length_c   1.000
_cell.angle_alpha   90.00
_cell.angle_beta   90.00
_cell.angle_gamma   90.00
#
_symmetry.space_group_name_H-M   'P 1'
#
loop_
_entity.id
_entity.type
_entity.pdbx_description
1 polymer ?
#
loop_
_entity_poly.entity_id
_entity_poly.type
_entity_poly.pdbx_seq_one_letter_code
_entity_poly.pdbx_strand_id
1 'polypeptide(L)'
;MIRTFIALPIPGEHKERLASAVSRLKEKNTGVRWVRPEGMHLTLKFLGDIEERLVPELSRDLDDVARAFPPVLLRFSGYGAFPSWKRARVIWIGLSGDNEVLSRLASSVDQVCSRVGVPPERRAFRAHITLGRRKVPSVVDLGIDLIDGEFTSYEVLLYKSELLRTGARYTELHRSRLGHKGG
;
A
#
# COMPACT_ATOMS: atom_id res chain seq x y z
N MET A 1 -20.74 6.91 6.58
CA MET A 1 -19.42 7.09 5.93
C MET A 1 -18.41 6.17 6.58
N ILE A 2 -17.58 5.49 5.78
CA ILE A 2 -16.47 4.66 6.24
C ILE A 2 -15.20 5.05 5.49
N ARG A 3 -14.08 5.14 6.21
CA ARG A 3 -12.78 5.43 5.60
C ARG A 3 -12.21 4.18 4.96
N THR A 4 -11.84 4.26 3.69
CA THR A 4 -11.44 3.09 2.90
C THR A 4 -10.22 3.33 2.03
N PHE A 5 -9.55 2.24 1.67
CA PHE A 5 -8.46 2.21 0.69
C PHE A 5 -8.38 0.83 0.02
N ILE A 6 -7.74 0.79 -1.14
CA ILE A 6 -7.50 -0.43 -1.91
C ILE A 6 -6.00 -0.70 -1.92
N ALA A 7 -5.60 -1.95 -1.69
CA ALA A 7 -4.22 -2.34 -1.56
C ALA A 7 -3.95 -3.78 -2.03
N LEU A 8 -2.68 -4.06 -2.31
CA LEU A 8 -2.16 -5.42 -2.43
C LEU A 8 -1.60 -5.86 -1.06
N PRO A 9 -1.97 -7.05 -0.57
CA PRO A 9 -1.44 -7.59 0.68
C PRO A 9 0.01 -8.02 0.52
N ILE A 10 0.73 -8.02 1.64
CA ILE A 10 2.12 -8.49 1.72
C ILE A 10 2.12 -9.86 2.42
N PRO A 11 2.79 -10.88 1.87
CA PRO A 11 2.91 -12.18 2.53
C PRO A 11 3.55 -12.09 3.92
N GLY A 12 3.15 -13.00 4.84
CA GLY A 12 3.56 -12.95 6.24
C GLY A 12 5.08 -12.96 6.45
N GLU A 13 5.80 -13.81 5.72
CA GLU A 13 7.28 -13.86 5.79
C GLU A 13 7.96 -12.54 5.39
N HIS A 14 7.39 -11.82 4.43
CA HIS A 14 7.88 -10.51 4.00
C HIS A 14 7.53 -9.41 5.00
N LYS A 15 6.42 -9.54 5.71
CA LYS A 15 6.09 -8.64 6.84
C LYS A 15 7.09 -8.78 7.98
N GLU A 16 7.59 -9.98 8.26
CA GLU A 16 8.66 -10.21 9.26
C GLU A 16 9.97 -9.55 8.84
N ARG A 17 10.34 -9.64 7.56
CA ARG A 17 11.51 -8.95 7.01
C ARG A 17 11.35 -7.43 7.10
N LEU A 18 10.17 -6.89 6.79
CA LEU A 18 9.86 -5.47 6.95
C LEU A 18 9.93 -5.03 8.43
N ALA A 19 9.45 -5.86 9.34
CA ALA A 19 9.58 -5.59 10.79
C ALA A 19 11.05 -5.51 11.23
N SER A 20 11.92 -6.37 10.71
CA SER A 20 13.36 -6.32 10.95
C SER A 20 13.97 -5.01 10.43
N ALA A 21 13.60 -4.58 9.22
CA ALA A 21 14.06 -3.30 8.67
C ALA A 21 13.59 -2.11 9.52
N VAL A 22 12.32 -2.13 9.97
CA VAL A 22 11.76 -1.11 10.87
C VAL A 22 12.53 -1.06 12.18
N SER A 23 12.88 -2.19 12.79
CA SER A 23 13.71 -2.23 14.00
C SER A 23 15.05 -1.50 13.82
N ARG A 24 15.75 -1.78 12.73
CA ARG A 24 17.03 -1.10 12.41
C ARG A 24 16.88 0.39 12.12
N LEU A 25 15.83 0.78 11.40
CA LEU A 25 15.52 2.20 11.17
C LEU A 25 15.15 2.94 12.45
N LYS A 26 14.45 2.26 13.37
CA LYS A 26 14.04 2.82 14.66
C LYS A 26 15.24 3.16 15.55
N GLU A 27 16.32 2.37 15.50
CA GLU A 27 17.55 2.65 16.24
C GLU A 27 18.21 3.96 15.79
N LYS A 28 18.07 4.34 14.53
CA LYS A 28 18.66 5.53 13.92
C LYS A 28 17.73 6.76 13.91
N ASN A 29 16.44 6.58 14.12
CA ASN A 29 15.46 7.63 13.91
C ASN A 29 14.47 7.73 15.08
N THR A 30 14.41 8.89 15.71
CA THR A 30 13.43 9.21 16.77
C THR A 30 12.22 9.95 16.21
N GLY A 31 11.13 10.01 16.98
CA GLY A 31 9.94 10.79 16.62
C GLY A 31 9.13 10.23 15.45
N VAL A 32 9.32 8.96 15.12
CA VAL A 32 8.59 8.25 14.08
C VAL A 32 7.53 7.34 14.70
N ARG A 33 6.30 7.44 14.21
CA ARG A 33 5.28 6.43 14.47
C ARG A 33 5.45 5.31 13.42
N TRP A 34 6.03 4.21 13.84
CA TRP A 34 6.26 3.06 12.97
C TRP A 34 4.97 2.27 12.73
N VAL A 35 4.81 1.78 11.51
CA VAL A 35 3.69 0.91 11.13
C VAL A 35 3.95 -0.49 11.67
N ARG A 36 2.94 -1.11 12.26
CA ARG A 36 3.00 -2.51 12.69
C ARG A 36 2.98 -3.43 11.47
N PRO A 37 3.62 -4.62 11.51
CA PRO A 37 3.66 -5.53 10.37
C PRO A 37 2.27 -5.85 9.79
N GLU A 38 1.25 -6.00 10.62
CA GLU A 38 -0.13 -6.29 10.22
C GLU A 38 -0.75 -5.16 9.38
N GLY A 39 -0.28 -3.93 9.57
CA GLY A 39 -0.72 -2.75 8.83
C GLY A 39 0.08 -2.48 7.55
N MET A 40 1.08 -3.29 7.22
CA MET A 40 1.91 -3.10 6.05
C MET A 40 1.24 -3.66 4.79
N HIS A 41 1.14 -2.83 3.76
CA HIS A 41 0.51 -3.16 2.48
C HIS A 41 1.01 -2.21 1.39
N LEU A 42 0.82 -2.60 0.13
CA LEU A 42 1.03 -1.72 -1.02
C LEU A 42 -0.29 -1.05 -1.39
N THR A 43 -0.46 0.20 -1.05
CA THR A 43 -1.67 0.96 -1.39
C THR A 43 -1.72 1.26 -2.89
N LEU A 44 -2.82 0.90 -3.54
CA LEU A 44 -3.14 1.28 -4.91
C LEU A 44 -3.92 2.60 -4.96
N LYS A 45 -4.90 2.77 -4.05
CA LYS A 45 -5.75 3.97 -4.00
C LYS A 45 -6.29 4.21 -2.61
N PHE A 46 -6.16 5.44 -2.11
CA PHE A 46 -6.94 5.92 -0.96
C PHE A 46 -8.25 6.52 -1.46
N LEU A 47 -9.36 6.04 -0.92
CA LEU A 47 -10.69 6.56 -1.26
C LEU A 47 -11.14 7.65 -0.29
N GLY A 48 -10.58 7.67 0.93
CA GLY A 48 -11.09 8.51 2.01
C GLY A 48 -12.42 7.98 2.54
N ASP A 49 -13.29 8.88 2.95
CA ASP A 49 -14.61 8.53 3.49
C ASP A 49 -15.63 8.33 2.36
N ILE A 50 -16.16 7.13 2.22
CA ILE A 50 -17.21 6.78 1.26
C ILE A 50 -18.48 6.32 1.99
N GLU A 51 -19.62 6.41 1.31
CA GLU A 51 -20.84 5.82 1.83
C GLU A 51 -20.76 4.29 1.81
N GLU A 52 -21.13 3.65 2.91
CA GLU A 52 -21.03 2.18 3.05
C GLU A 52 -21.86 1.43 2.00
N ARG A 53 -22.98 2.03 1.52
CA ARG A 53 -23.81 1.48 0.46
C ARG A 53 -23.09 1.32 -0.90
N LEU A 54 -21.96 2.01 -1.11
CA LEU A 54 -21.16 1.90 -2.33
C LEU A 54 -20.23 0.68 -2.34
N VAL A 55 -19.99 0.04 -1.19
CA VAL A 55 -19.09 -1.11 -1.08
C VAL A 55 -19.48 -2.26 -2.02
N PRO A 56 -20.75 -2.69 -2.14
CA PRO A 56 -21.10 -3.78 -3.05
C PRO A 56 -20.86 -3.48 -4.53
N GLU A 57 -21.08 -2.25 -4.97
CA GLU A 57 -20.82 -1.81 -6.35
C GLU A 57 -19.32 -1.80 -6.62
N LEU A 58 -18.56 -1.12 -5.75
CA LEU A 58 -17.10 -1.05 -5.84
C LEU A 58 -16.45 -2.44 -5.80
N SER A 59 -16.99 -3.37 -5.01
CA SER A 59 -16.50 -4.75 -4.92
C SER A 59 -16.64 -5.49 -6.26
N ARG A 60 -17.80 -5.36 -6.93
CA ARG A 60 -18.00 -5.95 -8.26
C ARG A 60 -17.06 -5.36 -9.31
N ASP A 61 -16.90 -4.04 -9.30
CA ASP A 61 -15.99 -3.36 -10.22
C ASP A 61 -14.52 -3.79 -9.98
N LEU A 62 -14.12 -3.98 -8.72
CA LEU A 62 -12.79 -4.50 -8.37
C LEU A 62 -12.58 -5.94 -8.84
N ASP A 63 -13.61 -6.79 -8.76
CA ASP A 63 -13.54 -8.16 -9.28
C ASP A 63 -13.32 -8.17 -10.80
N ASP A 64 -13.99 -7.27 -11.53
CA ASP A 64 -13.81 -7.14 -12.98
C ASP A 64 -12.41 -6.64 -13.34
N VAL A 65 -11.92 -5.64 -12.61
CA VAL A 65 -10.55 -5.13 -12.77
C VAL A 65 -9.55 -6.25 -12.47
N ALA A 66 -9.67 -6.90 -11.33
CA ALA A 66 -8.70 -7.92 -10.89
C ALA A 66 -8.60 -9.10 -11.88
N ARG A 67 -9.74 -9.55 -12.42
CA ARG A 67 -9.76 -10.63 -13.45
C ARG A 67 -9.01 -10.27 -14.72
N ALA A 68 -8.92 -8.98 -15.06
CA ALA A 68 -8.24 -8.51 -16.27
C ALA A 68 -6.71 -8.40 -16.14
N PHE A 69 -6.17 -8.57 -14.93
CA PHE A 69 -4.73 -8.44 -14.68
C PHE A 69 -4.13 -9.76 -14.17
N PRO A 70 -2.90 -10.10 -14.61
CA PRO A 70 -2.19 -11.26 -14.06
C PRO A 70 -1.74 -10.99 -12.61
N PRO A 71 -1.38 -12.03 -11.85
CA PRO A 71 -0.61 -11.87 -10.62
C PRO A 71 0.64 -11.00 -10.83
N VAL A 72 1.00 -10.20 -9.84
CA VAL A 72 2.05 -9.18 -9.95
C VAL A 72 3.27 -9.60 -9.16
N LEU A 73 4.41 -9.76 -9.84
CA LEU A 73 5.70 -10.03 -9.21
C LEU A 73 6.29 -8.73 -8.67
N LEU A 74 6.67 -8.73 -7.40
CA LEU A 74 7.20 -7.59 -6.67
C LEU A 74 8.46 -7.96 -5.90
N ARG A 75 9.39 -7.01 -5.78
CA ARG A 75 10.60 -7.12 -4.96
C ARG A 75 10.92 -5.81 -4.27
N PHE A 76 11.55 -5.86 -3.11
CA PHE A 76 12.01 -4.65 -2.42
C PHE A 76 13.12 -3.96 -3.20
N SER A 77 13.07 -2.63 -3.31
CA SER A 77 13.95 -1.87 -4.22
C SER A 77 14.67 -0.67 -3.61
N GLY A 78 14.55 -0.44 -2.32
CA GLY A 78 15.26 0.62 -1.62
C GLY A 78 14.37 1.45 -0.70
N TYR A 79 14.99 2.12 0.25
CA TYR A 79 14.28 3.00 1.19
C TYR A 79 14.17 4.41 0.66
N GLY A 80 13.13 5.11 1.08
CA GLY A 80 12.93 6.49 0.74
C GLY A 80 12.02 7.21 1.73
N ALA A 81 11.80 8.50 1.46
CA ALA A 81 10.93 9.31 2.26
C ALA A 81 10.18 10.35 1.41
N PHE A 82 8.97 10.69 1.82
CA PHE A 82 8.19 11.78 1.25
C PHE A 82 8.09 12.94 2.24
N PRO A 83 8.18 14.21 1.79
CA PRO A 83 8.53 14.65 0.43
C PRO A 83 10.01 14.43 0.07
N SER A 84 10.91 14.30 1.04
CA SER A 84 12.33 13.99 0.85
C SER A 84 12.94 13.43 2.15
N TRP A 85 14.14 12.84 2.08
CA TRP A 85 14.85 12.36 3.28
C TRP A 85 15.27 13.50 4.25
N LYS A 86 15.45 14.73 3.74
CA LYS A 86 15.76 15.93 4.57
C LYS A 86 14.55 16.46 5.32
N ARG A 87 13.35 16.21 4.83
CA ARG A 87 12.08 16.68 5.40
C ARG A 87 11.04 15.59 5.44
N ALA A 88 11.45 14.42 5.92
CA ALA A 88 10.61 13.23 5.92
C ALA A 88 9.35 13.39 6.78
N ARG A 89 8.22 13.09 6.19
CA ARG A 89 6.92 12.87 6.86
C ARG A 89 6.49 11.41 6.77
N VAL A 90 6.82 10.75 5.67
CA VAL A 90 6.53 9.33 5.41
C VAL A 90 7.82 8.64 5.06
N ILE A 91 8.14 7.57 5.78
CA ILE A 91 9.28 6.69 5.52
C ILE A 91 8.73 5.43 4.87
N TRP A 92 9.34 4.99 3.77
CA TRP A 92 8.84 3.87 2.99
C TRP A 92 9.97 3.00 2.42
N ILE A 93 9.62 1.80 2.01
CA ILE A 93 10.41 0.94 1.13
C ILE A 93 9.73 0.85 -0.23
N GLY A 94 10.49 1.02 -1.30
CA GLY A 94 10.02 0.91 -2.67
C GLY A 94 9.82 -0.54 -3.10
N LEU A 95 9.00 -0.71 -4.12
CA LEU A 95 8.79 -1.98 -4.80
C LEU A 95 9.07 -1.84 -6.29
N SER A 96 9.70 -2.86 -6.86
CA SER A 96 9.95 -3.02 -8.29
C SER A 96 9.49 -4.41 -8.74
N GLY A 97 9.59 -4.70 -10.03
CA GLY A 97 9.16 -5.98 -10.63
C GLY A 97 8.29 -5.74 -11.85
N ASP A 98 7.06 -6.22 -11.83
CA ASP A 98 6.08 -6.00 -12.92
C ASP A 98 5.50 -4.57 -12.89
N ASN A 99 6.38 -3.56 -12.96
CA ASN A 99 6.03 -2.14 -12.76
C ASN A 99 4.96 -1.64 -13.72
N GLU A 100 5.00 -2.06 -14.98
CA GLU A 100 4.01 -1.66 -15.99
C GLU A 100 2.63 -2.24 -15.66
N VAL A 101 2.57 -3.54 -15.33
CA VAL A 101 1.33 -4.22 -14.91
C VAL A 101 0.76 -3.54 -13.67
N LEU A 102 1.61 -3.25 -12.68
CA LEU A 102 1.21 -2.61 -11.44
C LEU A 102 0.67 -1.19 -11.66
N SER A 103 1.32 -0.40 -12.50
CA SER A 103 0.86 0.96 -12.85
C SER A 103 -0.47 0.95 -13.58
N ARG A 104 -0.68 0.01 -14.48
CA ARG A 104 -1.95 -0.17 -15.20
C ARG A 104 -3.05 -0.64 -14.26
N LEU A 105 -2.75 -1.56 -13.34
CA LEU A 105 -3.68 -2.01 -12.30
C LEU A 105 -4.12 -0.83 -11.42
N ALA A 106 -3.17 -0.04 -10.92
CA ALA A 106 -3.46 1.14 -10.11
C ALA A 106 -4.32 2.16 -10.87
N SER A 107 -4.06 2.38 -12.16
CA SER A 107 -4.86 3.26 -13.02
C SER A 107 -6.29 2.73 -13.21
N SER A 108 -6.46 1.42 -13.42
CA SER A 108 -7.79 0.81 -13.56
C SER A 108 -8.58 0.87 -12.25
N VAL A 109 -7.92 0.67 -11.11
CA VAL A 109 -8.51 0.86 -9.78
C VAL A 109 -8.95 2.31 -9.59
N ASP A 110 -8.12 3.28 -9.96
CA ASP A 110 -8.45 4.72 -9.88
C ASP A 110 -9.69 5.07 -10.71
N GLN A 111 -9.81 4.49 -11.92
CA GLN A 111 -10.95 4.71 -12.80
C GLN A 111 -12.27 4.18 -12.19
N VAL A 112 -12.28 2.97 -11.62
CA VAL A 112 -13.52 2.45 -11.01
C VAL A 112 -13.88 3.22 -9.74
N CYS A 113 -12.91 3.68 -8.96
CA CYS A 113 -13.15 4.55 -7.81
C CYS A 113 -13.77 5.89 -8.24
N SER A 114 -13.38 6.42 -9.40
CA SER A 114 -13.96 7.67 -9.92
C SER A 114 -15.45 7.56 -10.26
N ARG A 115 -15.92 6.36 -10.66
CA ARG A 115 -17.35 6.11 -10.92
C ARG A 115 -18.22 6.24 -9.68
N VAL A 116 -17.67 5.89 -8.51
CA VAL A 116 -18.35 6.05 -7.22
C VAL A 116 -18.07 7.41 -6.55
N GLY A 117 -17.57 8.38 -7.31
CA GLY A 117 -17.41 9.76 -6.87
C GLY A 117 -16.08 10.06 -6.15
N VAL A 118 -15.14 9.13 -6.12
CA VAL A 118 -13.80 9.39 -5.56
C VAL A 118 -12.96 10.15 -6.58
N PRO A 119 -12.35 11.29 -6.23
CA PRO A 119 -11.54 12.06 -7.17
C PRO A 119 -10.37 11.24 -7.74
N PRO A 120 -10.06 11.39 -9.04
CA PRO A 120 -8.93 10.70 -9.64
C PRO A 120 -7.59 11.15 -9.03
N GLU A 121 -6.62 10.22 -8.97
CA GLU A 121 -5.27 10.54 -8.53
C GLU A 121 -4.55 11.38 -9.59
N ARG A 122 -3.94 12.49 -9.15
CA ARG A 122 -3.23 13.42 -10.02
C ARG A 122 -1.73 13.15 -10.12
N ARG A 123 -1.19 12.36 -9.17
CA ARG A 123 0.23 12.04 -9.12
C ARG A 123 0.50 10.70 -9.78
N ALA A 124 1.68 10.57 -10.39
CA ALA A 124 2.14 9.30 -10.91
C ALA A 124 2.20 8.26 -9.77
N PHE A 125 1.73 7.05 -10.03
CA PHE A 125 1.76 5.96 -9.09
C PHE A 125 3.21 5.59 -8.72
N ARG A 126 3.50 5.47 -7.44
CA ARG A 126 4.79 5.04 -6.90
C ARG A 126 4.59 3.85 -5.99
N ALA A 127 5.06 2.70 -6.43
CA ALA A 127 4.97 1.47 -5.64
C ALA A 127 5.83 1.55 -4.39
N HIS A 128 5.22 1.60 -3.23
CA HIS A 128 5.90 1.65 -1.94
C HIS A 128 5.06 1.08 -0.81
N ILE A 129 5.73 0.63 0.23
CA ILE A 129 5.13 0.23 1.51
C ILE A 129 5.53 1.27 2.55
N THR A 130 4.57 1.91 3.20
CA THR A 130 4.84 2.84 4.29
C THR A 130 5.34 2.07 5.51
N LEU A 131 6.50 2.46 6.03
CA LEU A 131 7.12 1.90 7.23
C LEU A 131 6.89 2.76 8.46
N GLY A 132 6.78 4.09 8.29
CA GLY A 132 6.58 5.02 9.41
C GLY A 132 6.14 6.40 8.97
N ARG A 133 5.62 7.17 9.93
CA ARG A 133 5.13 8.54 9.72
C ARG A 133 5.61 9.47 10.82
N ARG A 134 5.84 10.74 10.47
CA ARG A 134 6.18 11.81 11.41
C ARG A 134 5.15 12.93 11.37
N LYS A 135 4.87 13.53 12.52
CA LYS A 135 4.07 14.76 12.58
C LYS A 135 4.88 15.98 12.12
N VAL A 136 6.11 16.10 12.62
CA VAL A 136 7.02 17.18 12.29
C VAL A 136 8.03 16.69 11.26
N PRO A 137 8.13 17.35 10.08
CA PRO A 137 9.12 17.00 9.07
C PRO A 137 10.54 17.17 9.60
N SER A 138 11.36 16.14 9.45
CA SER A 138 12.78 16.21 9.84
C SER A 138 13.62 15.25 9.02
N VAL A 139 14.94 15.36 9.13
CA VAL A 139 15.89 14.44 8.47
C VAL A 139 15.65 13.04 8.96
N VAL A 140 15.74 12.06 8.04
CA VAL A 140 15.72 10.62 8.34
C VAL A 140 17.01 9.97 7.87
N ASP A 141 17.57 9.10 8.71
CA ASP A 141 18.69 8.24 8.35
C ASP A 141 18.15 6.92 7.79
N LEU A 142 18.33 6.71 6.49
CA LEU A 142 17.94 5.50 5.75
C LEU A 142 19.12 4.55 5.51
N GLY A 143 20.27 4.79 6.12
CA GLY A 143 21.51 4.04 5.93
C GLY A 143 21.51 2.68 6.61
N ILE A 144 20.60 1.82 6.21
CA ILE A 144 20.57 0.39 6.56
C ILE A 144 20.62 -0.44 5.28
N ASP A 145 21.08 -1.68 5.41
CA ASP A 145 21.08 -2.62 4.27
C ASP A 145 19.67 -2.89 3.80
N LEU A 146 19.50 -2.95 2.48
CA LEU A 146 18.23 -3.34 1.88
C LEU A 146 17.91 -4.79 2.27
N ILE A 147 16.70 -5.01 2.73
CA ILE A 147 16.21 -6.36 2.96
C ILE A 147 15.90 -7.06 1.63
N ASP A 148 16.25 -8.33 1.53
CA ASP A 148 15.85 -9.16 0.40
C ASP A 148 14.38 -9.54 0.50
N GLY A 149 13.74 -9.68 -0.66
CA GLY A 149 12.38 -10.19 -0.74
C GLY A 149 11.80 -10.02 -2.13
N GLU A 150 11.29 -11.13 -2.64
CA GLU A 150 10.51 -11.18 -3.87
C GLU A 150 9.25 -12.01 -3.58
N PHE A 151 8.12 -11.52 -4.01
CA PHE A 151 6.84 -12.20 -3.83
C PHE A 151 5.89 -11.86 -4.97
N THR A 152 4.93 -12.75 -5.20
CA THR A 152 3.85 -12.50 -6.15
C THR A 152 2.57 -12.15 -5.39
N SER A 153 1.95 -11.04 -5.78
CA SER A 153 0.63 -10.67 -5.27
C SER A 153 -0.46 -11.27 -6.18
N TYR A 154 -1.42 -11.95 -5.57
CA TYR A 154 -2.52 -12.64 -6.25
C TYR A 154 -3.87 -11.98 -6.03
N GLU A 155 -3.94 -10.94 -5.22
CA GLU A 155 -5.18 -10.38 -4.72
C GLU A 155 -5.14 -8.87 -4.62
N VAL A 156 -6.30 -8.25 -4.82
CA VAL A 156 -6.57 -6.84 -4.53
C VAL A 156 -7.61 -6.78 -3.42
N LEU A 157 -7.33 -6.04 -2.37
CA LEU A 157 -8.18 -5.95 -1.18
C LEU A 157 -8.75 -4.56 -1.01
N LEU A 158 -10.03 -4.47 -0.70
CA LEU A 158 -10.69 -3.27 -0.21
C LEU A 158 -10.73 -3.31 1.31
N TYR A 159 -10.16 -2.30 1.95
CA TYR A 159 -10.08 -2.19 3.41
C TYR A 159 -10.88 -1.02 3.94
N LYS A 160 -11.51 -1.24 5.11
CA LYS A 160 -11.95 -0.18 6.02
C LYS A 160 -10.80 0.16 6.97
N SER A 161 -10.58 1.44 7.20
CA SER A 161 -9.57 1.96 8.12
C SER A 161 -10.24 2.66 9.30
N GLU A 162 -9.90 2.26 10.51
CA GLU A 162 -10.34 2.89 11.75
C GLU A 162 -9.13 3.41 12.52
N LEU A 163 -9.14 4.71 12.83
CA LEU A 163 -8.07 5.33 13.61
C LEU A 163 -8.34 5.15 15.11
N LEU A 164 -7.60 4.24 15.73
CA LEU A 164 -7.64 4.01 17.16
C LEU A 164 -6.50 4.76 17.86
N ARG A 165 -6.62 4.94 19.18
CA ARG A 165 -5.55 5.54 20.02
C ARG A 165 -4.24 4.75 19.93
N THR A 166 -4.33 3.44 19.70
CA THR A 166 -3.20 2.51 19.56
C THR A 166 -2.63 2.41 18.14
N GLY A 167 -3.23 3.04 17.16
CA GLY A 167 -2.86 2.99 15.74
C GLY A 167 -4.04 2.72 14.82
N ALA A 168 -3.79 2.56 13.53
CA ALA A 168 -4.82 2.20 12.57
C ALA A 168 -5.17 0.71 12.67
N ARG A 169 -6.47 0.42 12.63
CA ARG A 169 -7.00 -0.94 12.47
C ARG A 169 -7.63 -1.04 11.09
N TYR A 170 -7.27 -2.08 10.36
CA TYR A 170 -7.80 -2.36 9.03
C TYR A 170 -8.70 -3.59 9.07
N THR A 171 -9.88 -3.47 8.44
CA THR A 171 -10.84 -4.56 8.29
C THR A 171 -11.04 -4.79 6.80
N GLU A 172 -10.85 -6.02 6.36
CA GLU A 172 -11.11 -6.41 4.98
C GLU A 172 -12.61 -6.35 4.71
N LEU A 173 -13.00 -5.59 3.68
CA LEU A 173 -14.39 -5.49 3.22
C LEU A 173 -14.64 -6.38 2.00
N HIS A 174 -13.61 -6.53 1.13
CA HIS A 174 -13.71 -7.33 -0.08
C HIS A 174 -12.34 -7.79 -0.55
N ARG A 175 -12.31 -8.95 -1.22
CA ARG A 175 -11.12 -9.57 -1.77
C ARG A 175 -11.36 -9.98 -3.21
N SER A 176 -10.64 -9.39 -4.14
CA SER A 176 -10.68 -9.70 -5.57
C SER A 176 -9.44 -10.46 -5.99
N ARG A 177 -9.60 -11.58 -6.69
CA ARG A 177 -8.49 -12.40 -7.16
C ARG A 177 -8.00 -11.92 -8.52
N LEU A 178 -6.69 -11.69 -8.65
CA LEU A 178 -6.06 -11.44 -9.93
C LEU A 178 -6.18 -12.67 -10.84
N GLY A 179 -6.45 -12.44 -12.13
CA GLY A 179 -6.59 -13.50 -13.11
C GLY A 179 -5.28 -14.26 -13.33
N HIS A 180 -5.39 -15.50 -13.80
CA HIS A 180 -4.20 -16.22 -14.24
C HIS A 180 -3.67 -15.60 -15.55
N LYS A 181 -2.33 -15.58 -15.72
CA LYS A 181 -1.76 -15.40 -17.04
C LYS A 181 -2.38 -16.48 -17.92
N GLY A 182 -3.17 -16.09 -18.90
CA GLY A 182 -3.61 -17.02 -19.93
C GLY A 182 -2.36 -17.71 -20.49
N GLY A 183 -2.39 -19.01 -20.47
CA GLY A 183 -1.33 -19.83 -21.05
C GLY A 183 -1.22 -19.59 -22.55
#